data_830406ddc5e2fc1c600bba339f2f7c75
#
_entry.id   830406ddc5e2fc1c600bba339f2f7c75
#
_cell.length_a   1.000
_cell.length_b   1.000
_cell.length_c   1.000
_cell.angle_alpha   90.00
_cell.angle_beta   90.00
_cell.angle_gamma   90.00
#
_symmetry.space_group_name_H-M   'P 1'
#
loop_
_entity.id
_entity.type
_entity.pdbx_description
1 polymer ?
#
loop_
_entity_poly.entity_id
_entity_poly.type
_entity_poly.pdbx_seq_one_letter_code
_entity_poly.pdbx_strand_id
1 'polypeptide(L)'
;MAAAGRAGPGGRARAYHAGAAGGTRGGSVVVGDIGGTNARLQLWGGGPGDAPQVQRTYPTGDFPTFESCLQAFLIEFSPEEPPAVAVFAAAGPVRGDHALCEMTNISWVLDARRLEAEGLVGSCRILNDFEAIGYGVGAVEPQSLVGLHGGTREARGPVLVLGPGTGFGQALLLWDSAWDRYRCYPSEGSHADFAPRGWKQRALAQHVEEELGHCETEHVCCGSGLVRIYDFLLSGYVGGAPEPQRLEDGAAVTSAALAGGNPLAEEACDIFLSVVGQEAGNGALRSLARGGVYVCGGITPRLLERVQAGGLRRAFLNSGSRFASFLESIPLDLVTDGAVGLLGSREFARIVEQEL
;
A
#
# COMPACT_ATOMS: atom_id res chain seq x y z
N MET A 1 -48.95 16.53 -14.48
CA MET A 1 -47.96 16.26 -15.52
C MET A 1 -46.73 17.12 -15.24
N ALA A 2 -45.69 16.57 -14.66
CA ALA A 2 -44.38 17.17 -14.63
C ALA A 2 -43.38 16.01 -14.49
N ALA A 3 -42.47 15.88 -15.45
CA ALA A 3 -41.55 14.78 -15.63
C ALA A 3 -40.41 14.86 -14.63
N ALA A 4 -40.15 13.76 -13.96
CA ALA A 4 -38.95 13.55 -13.12
C ALA A 4 -37.74 13.27 -14.00
N GLY A 5 -36.81 14.20 -14.05
CA GLY A 5 -35.50 14.00 -14.67
C GLY A 5 -34.61 13.09 -13.79
N ARG A 6 -34.21 11.95 -14.35
CA ARG A 6 -33.16 11.07 -13.76
C ARG A 6 -31.81 11.75 -13.90
N ALA A 7 -31.17 12.08 -12.78
CA ALA A 7 -29.77 12.44 -12.73
C ALA A 7 -28.93 11.12 -12.79
N GLY A 8 -28.07 11.03 -13.80
CA GLY A 8 -27.12 9.90 -13.94
C GLY A 8 -25.94 10.00 -12.96
N PRO A 9 -25.29 8.88 -12.62
CA PRO A 9 -24.14 8.85 -11.73
C PRO A 9 -22.87 9.24 -12.52
N GLY A 10 -22.49 10.51 -12.47
CA GLY A 10 -21.30 11.04 -13.13
C GLY A 10 -20.54 12.03 -12.26
N GLY A 11 -20.31 11.69 -11.00
CA GLY A 11 -19.38 12.41 -10.15
C GLY A 11 -17.93 11.98 -10.48
N ARG A 12 -17.26 12.70 -11.38
CA ARG A 12 -15.84 12.49 -11.66
C ARG A 12 -15.04 12.71 -10.37
N ALA A 13 -14.33 11.67 -9.92
CA ALA A 13 -13.30 11.78 -8.88
C ALA A 13 -12.26 12.80 -9.37
N ARG A 14 -12.19 13.97 -8.75
CA ARG A 14 -11.07 14.89 -8.94
C ARG A 14 -9.91 14.34 -8.13
N ALA A 15 -8.83 13.93 -8.83
CA ALA A 15 -7.54 13.68 -8.24
C ALA A 15 -7.10 14.94 -7.45
N TYR A 16 -6.45 14.72 -6.32
CA TYR A 16 -5.83 15.79 -5.56
C TYR A 16 -4.63 16.30 -6.34
N HIS A 17 -4.79 17.37 -7.15
CA HIS A 17 -3.67 17.98 -7.82
C HIS A 17 -2.82 18.74 -6.81
N ALA A 18 -1.55 18.35 -6.69
CA ALA A 18 -0.52 19.23 -6.18
C ALA A 18 -0.46 20.46 -7.09
N GLY A 19 -0.45 21.65 -6.51
CA GLY A 19 -0.45 22.92 -7.26
C GLY A 19 0.72 22.99 -8.24
N ALA A 20 0.44 23.38 -9.49
CA ALA A 20 1.47 23.58 -10.50
C ALA A 20 2.37 24.75 -10.09
N ALA A 21 3.61 24.45 -9.70
CA ALA A 21 4.65 25.45 -9.47
C ALA A 21 5.52 25.62 -10.71
N GLY A 22 5.87 26.87 -11.01
CA GLY A 22 6.60 27.31 -12.19
C GLY A 22 8.02 26.72 -12.27
N GLY A 23 8.47 26.49 -13.51
CA GLY A 23 9.70 25.79 -13.81
C GLY A 23 10.97 26.49 -13.35
N THR A 24 11.76 25.76 -12.58
CA THR A 24 13.21 25.87 -12.54
C THR A 24 13.79 24.68 -13.30
N ARG A 25 14.93 24.86 -14.02
CA ARG A 25 15.68 23.72 -14.59
C ARG A 25 16.23 22.90 -13.45
N GLY A 26 15.42 21.99 -12.92
CA GLY A 26 15.84 21.03 -11.91
C GLY A 26 16.79 20.01 -12.54
N GLY A 27 17.79 19.56 -11.81
CA GLY A 27 18.62 18.41 -12.18
C GLY A 27 17.78 17.13 -12.30
N SER A 28 18.36 16.05 -12.82
CA SER A 28 17.67 14.76 -12.88
C SER A 28 17.29 14.25 -11.48
N VAL A 29 16.26 13.43 -11.42
CA VAL A 29 15.73 12.83 -10.17
C VAL A 29 15.75 11.32 -10.29
N VAL A 30 16.24 10.64 -9.27
CA VAL A 30 16.12 9.19 -9.17
C VAL A 30 15.12 8.83 -8.07
N VAL A 31 14.20 7.91 -8.36
CA VAL A 31 13.29 7.38 -7.36
C VAL A 31 13.35 5.85 -7.36
N GLY A 32 13.05 5.25 -6.21
CA GLY A 32 13.08 3.79 -6.08
C GLY A 32 12.02 3.26 -5.15
N ASP A 33 11.66 2.00 -5.40
CA ASP A 33 10.85 1.16 -4.53
C ASP A 33 11.67 -0.11 -4.24
N ILE A 34 12.15 -0.21 -3.01
CA ILE A 34 13.17 -1.16 -2.57
C ILE A 34 12.52 -2.20 -1.66
N GLY A 35 12.20 -3.33 -2.24
CA GLY A 35 11.66 -4.48 -1.51
C GLY A 35 12.72 -5.52 -1.15
N GLY A 36 12.32 -6.57 -0.47
CA GLY A 36 13.23 -7.67 -0.09
C GLY A 36 13.73 -8.52 -1.25
N THR A 37 13.00 -8.55 -2.38
CA THR A 37 13.33 -9.38 -3.55
C THR A 37 13.80 -8.56 -4.73
N ASN A 38 13.24 -7.37 -4.93
CA ASN A 38 13.51 -6.51 -6.07
C ASN A 38 13.70 -5.06 -5.64
N ALA A 39 14.62 -4.37 -6.31
CA ALA A 39 14.78 -2.92 -6.29
C ALA A 39 14.31 -2.37 -7.64
N ARG A 40 13.25 -1.58 -7.65
CA ARG A 40 12.75 -0.88 -8.84
C ARG A 40 13.23 0.55 -8.81
N LEU A 41 14.00 0.96 -9.81
CA LEU A 41 14.58 2.30 -9.91
C LEU A 41 14.07 3.01 -11.16
N GLN A 42 13.82 4.30 -11.05
CA GLN A 42 13.43 5.18 -12.16
C GLN A 42 14.30 6.42 -12.16
N LEU A 43 14.70 6.84 -13.36
CA LEU A 43 15.36 8.13 -13.61
C LEU A 43 14.38 9.07 -14.31
N TRP A 44 14.23 10.28 -13.79
CA TRP A 44 13.39 11.35 -14.33
C TRP A 44 14.27 12.52 -14.76
N GLY A 45 13.93 13.16 -15.88
CA GLY A 45 14.57 14.39 -16.30
C GLY A 45 14.15 15.58 -15.43
N GLY A 46 14.98 16.62 -15.37
CA GLY A 46 14.72 17.87 -14.64
C GLY A 46 13.70 18.79 -15.29
N GLY A 47 12.67 18.26 -15.96
CA GLY A 47 11.62 19.02 -16.62
C GLY A 47 10.23 18.53 -16.23
N PRO A 48 9.17 19.24 -16.61
CA PRO A 48 7.78 18.85 -16.34
C PRO A 48 7.35 17.67 -17.24
N GLY A 49 8.01 16.52 -17.10
CA GLY A 49 7.64 15.30 -17.80
C GLY A 49 6.85 14.36 -16.89
N ASP A 50 5.77 13.78 -17.40
CA ASP A 50 4.89 12.90 -16.64
C ASP A 50 5.33 11.43 -16.65
N ALA A 51 6.45 11.10 -17.31
CA ALA A 51 6.96 9.72 -17.39
C ALA A 51 8.46 9.65 -17.09
N PRO A 52 8.93 8.55 -16.47
CA PRO A 52 10.35 8.34 -16.28
C PRO A 52 11.06 8.16 -17.62
N GLN A 53 12.26 8.70 -17.73
CA GLN A 53 13.14 8.48 -18.90
C GLN A 53 13.55 7.01 -18.98
N VAL A 54 13.78 6.41 -17.82
CA VAL A 54 14.24 5.04 -17.67
C VAL A 54 13.65 4.40 -16.43
N GLN A 55 13.35 3.11 -16.53
CA GLN A 55 13.00 2.26 -15.38
C GLN A 55 13.75 0.94 -15.49
N ARG A 56 14.28 0.46 -14.35
CA ARG A 56 14.87 -0.87 -14.21
C ARG A 56 14.42 -1.54 -12.91
N THR A 57 14.39 -2.87 -12.98
CA THR A 57 14.17 -3.72 -11.82
C THR A 57 15.36 -4.64 -11.69
N TYR A 58 15.97 -4.63 -10.51
CA TYR A 58 17.11 -5.46 -10.16
C TYR A 58 16.70 -6.44 -9.05
N PRO A 59 17.05 -7.74 -9.18
CA PRO A 59 16.95 -8.66 -8.05
C PRO A 59 17.90 -8.19 -6.93
N THR A 60 17.41 -8.05 -5.72
CA THR A 60 18.23 -7.57 -4.59
C THR A 60 19.35 -8.54 -4.23
N GLY A 61 19.15 -9.84 -4.48
CA GLY A 61 20.17 -10.88 -4.28
C GLY A 61 21.40 -10.78 -5.18
N ASP A 62 21.34 -10.01 -6.26
CA ASP A 62 22.45 -9.83 -7.19
C ASP A 62 23.47 -8.79 -6.70
N PHE A 63 23.16 -8.06 -5.64
CA PHE A 63 23.97 -6.97 -5.12
C PHE A 63 24.22 -7.10 -3.61
N PRO A 64 25.44 -6.87 -3.14
CA PRO A 64 25.76 -6.94 -1.70
C PRO A 64 25.16 -5.79 -0.90
N THR A 65 24.96 -4.62 -1.50
CA THR A 65 24.44 -3.42 -0.84
C THR A 65 23.56 -2.61 -1.80
N PHE A 66 22.72 -1.73 -1.23
CA PHE A 66 21.91 -0.81 -2.02
C PHE A 66 22.77 0.16 -2.85
N GLU A 67 23.87 0.66 -2.28
CA GLU A 67 24.80 1.55 -2.99
C GLU A 67 25.32 0.90 -4.28
N SER A 68 25.69 -0.38 -4.23
CA SER A 68 26.17 -1.11 -5.41
C SER A 68 25.07 -1.28 -6.48
N CYS A 69 23.84 -1.49 -6.06
CA CYS A 69 22.70 -1.55 -6.96
C CYS A 69 22.41 -0.18 -7.62
N LEU A 70 22.42 0.90 -6.82
CA LEU A 70 22.23 2.26 -7.32
C LEU A 70 23.37 2.68 -8.27
N GLN A 71 24.62 2.36 -7.93
CA GLN A 71 25.76 2.61 -8.80
C GLN A 71 25.63 1.91 -10.15
N ALA A 72 25.21 0.65 -10.16
CA ALA A 72 24.98 -0.11 -11.40
C ALA A 72 23.92 0.59 -12.27
N PHE A 73 22.82 1.04 -11.67
CA PHE A 73 21.78 1.81 -12.36
C PHE A 73 22.31 3.13 -12.93
N LEU A 74 23.03 3.91 -12.13
CA LEU A 74 23.57 5.20 -12.57
C LEU A 74 24.63 5.04 -13.69
N ILE A 75 25.48 4.01 -13.62
CA ILE A 75 26.47 3.71 -14.67
C ILE A 75 25.77 3.29 -15.98
N GLU A 76 24.73 2.45 -15.89
CA GLU A 76 23.99 1.98 -17.08
C GLU A 76 23.36 3.13 -17.85
N PHE A 77 22.87 4.16 -17.14
CA PHE A 77 22.18 5.30 -17.76
C PHE A 77 23.01 6.56 -17.84
N SER A 78 24.20 6.58 -17.23
CA SER A 78 25.24 7.62 -17.34
C SER A 78 24.66 9.04 -17.39
N PRO A 79 23.90 9.50 -16.37
CA PRO A 79 23.48 10.89 -16.33
C PRO A 79 24.72 11.80 -16.38
N GLU A 80 24.64 12.90 -17.11
CA GLU A 80 25.76 13.84 -17.26
C GLU A 80 26.28 14.37 -15.92
N GLU A 81 25.35 14.51 -14.96
CA GLU A 81 25.61 14.89 -13.58
C GLU A 81 24.85 13.94 -12.65
N PRO A 82 25.32 13.72 -11.40
CA PRO A 82 24.57 12.98 -10.40
C PRO A 82 23.14 13.53 -10.24
N PRO A 83 22.13 12.68 -10.03
CA PRO A 83 20.78 13.16 -9.80
C PRO A 83 20.72 14.16 -8.64
N ALA A 84 20.09 15.32 -8.88
CA ALA A 84 20.00 16.38 -7.86
C ALA A 84 19.20 15.93 -6.64
N VAL A 85 18.15 15.11 -6.87
CA VAL A 85 17.28 14.56 -5.83
C VAL A 85 17.17 13.06 -5.99
N ALA A 86 17.17 12.36 -4.86
CA ALA A 86 16.88 10.93 -4.76
C ALA A 86 15.84 10.67 -3.68
N VAL A 87 14.84 9.83 -3.99
CA VAL A 87 13.86 9.36 -3.00
C VAL A 87 13.65 7.85 -3.14
N PHE A 88 13.88 7.13 -2.06
CA PHE A 88 13.77 5.68 -2.05
C PHE A 88 12.74 5.23 -1.01
N ALA A 89 11.69 4.56 -1.45
CA ALA A 89 10.77 3.83 -0.60
C ALA A 89 11.42 2.51 -0.19
N ALA A 90 11.45 2.20 1.09
CA ALA A 90 12.11 1.01 1.63
C ALA A 90 11.20 0.27 2.62
N ALA A 91 11.15 -1.06 2.51
CA ALA A 91 10.41 -1.93 3.42
C ALA A 91 11.16 -2.08 4.74
N GLY A 92 10.93 -1.16 5.67
CA GLY A 92 11.54 -1.14 6.99
C GLY A 92 11.30 0.17 7.74
N PRO A 93 11.68 0.22 9.04
CA PRO A 93 11.55 1.41 9.85
C PRO A 93 12.55 2.50 9.41
N VAL A 94 12.04 3.68 9.09
CA VAL A 94 12.85 4.85 8.72
C VAL A 94 13.14 5.70 9.94
N ARG A 95 14.39 6.15 10.09
CA ARG A 95 14.89 6.93 11.23
C ARG A 95 15.60 8.20 10.74
N GLY A 96 15.77 9.15 11.66
CA GLY A 96 16.61 10.32 11.45
C GLY A 96 16.12 11.28 10.37
N ASP A 97 14.82 11.56 10.35
CA ASP A 97 14.21 12.47 9.38
C ASP A 97 14.47 12.06 7.92
N HIS A 98 14.01 10.88 7.57
CA HIS A 98 14.18 10.26 6.24
C HIS A 98 15.65 9.96 5.86
N ALA A 99 16.52 9.72 6.85
CA ALA A 99 17.95 9.54 6.60
C ALA A 99 18.41 8.09 6.56
N LEU A 100 17.78 7.18 7.29
CA LEU A 100 18.28 5.82 7.48
C LEU A 100 17.14 4.80 7.50
N CYS A 101 17.29 3.70 6.77
CA CYS A 101 16.43 2.53 6.86
C CYS A 101 17.27 1.25 6.89
N GLU A 102 17.07 0.45 7.93
CA GLU A 102 17.53 -0.94 7.98
C GLU A 102 16.42 -1.82 7.43
N MET A 103 16.67 -2.48 6.29
CA MET A 103 15.64 -3.28 5.62
C MET A 103 15.24 -4.50 6.48
N THR A 104 13.95 -4.79 6.55
CA THR A 104 13.45 -5.89 7.39
C THR A 104 13.80 -7.27 6.84
N ASN A 105 13.76 -7.45 5.52
CA ASN A 105 13.84 -8.78 4.89
C ASN A 105 15.18 -9.08 4.21
N ILE A 106 16.11 -8.15 4.17
CA ILE A 106 17.46 -8.29 3.61
C ILE A 106 18.44 -7.48 4.43
N SER A 107 19.73 -7.79 4.32
CA SER A 107 20.79 -7.12 5.08
C SER A 107 21.18 -5.72 4.58
N TRP A 108 20.39 -5.14 3.68
CA TRP A 108 20.69 -3.81 3.16
C TRP A 108 20.33 -2.74 4.19
N VAL A 109 21.20 -1.73 4.23
CA VAL A 109 20.99 -0.49 4.95
C VAL A 109 20.99 0.64 3.92
N LEU A 110 19.90 1.39 3.84
CA LEU A 110 19.84 2.60 3.04
C LEU A 110 20.22 3.77 3.95
N ASP A 111 21.30 4.46 3.61
CA ASP A 111 21.79 5.64 4.34
C ASP A 111 21.89 6.83 3.38
N ALA A 112 20.94 7.75 3.49
CA ALA A 112 20.85 8.93 2.63
C ALA A 112 22.10 9.79 2.70
N ARG A 113 22.67 9.98 3.89
CA ARG A 113 23.87 10.81 4.10
C ARG A 113 25.09 10.20 3.45
N ARG A 114 25.18 8.88 3.48
CA ARG A 114 26.26 8.15 2.82
C ARG A 114 26.15 8.27 1.31
N LEU A 115 24.98 8.11 0.72
CA LEU A 115 24.74 8.28 -0.72
C LEU A 115 25.10 9.69 -1.20
N GLU A 116 24.76 10.70 -0.40
CA GLU A 116 25.14 12.10 -0.65
C GLU A 116 26.68 12.31 -0.53
N ALA A 117 27.30 11.79 0.52
CA ALA A 117 28.74 11.93 0.77
C ALA A 117 29.61 11.21 -0.28
N GLU A 118 29.14 10.09 -0.82
CA GLU A 118 29.79 9.37 -1.92
C GLU A 118 29.57 10.04 -3.30
N GLY A 119 28.73 11.10 -3.35
CA GLY A 119 28.44 11.85 -4.58
C GLY A 119 27.59 11.09 -5.59
N LEU A 120 26.86 10.07 -5.14
CA LEU A 120 25.96 9.31 -6.00
C LEU A 120 24.70 10.13 -6.35
N VAL A 121 24.27 10.99 -5.45
CA VAL A 121 23.11 11.87 -5.57
C VAL A 121 23.33 13.17 -4.80
N GLY A 122 22.60 14.23 -5.16
CA GLY A 122 22.72 15.54 -4.50
C GLY A 122 22.02 15.56 -3.12
N SER A 123 20.70 15.42 -3.10
CA SER A 123 19.90 15.33 -1.87
C SER A 123 19.11 14.03 -1.86
N CYS A 124 19.18 13.29 -0.76
CA CYS A 124 18.54 11.99 -0.64
C CYS A 124 17.53 11.95 0.50
N ARG A 125 16.41 11.28 0.28
CA ARG A 125 15.44 10.95 1.33
C ARG A 125 15.02 9.50 1.20
N ILE A 126 14.79 8.87 2.34
CA ILE A 126 14.29 7.50 2.44
C ILE A 126 12.92 7.55 3.07
N LEU A 127 11.93 6.97 2.42
CA LEU A 127 10.57 6.82 2.93
C LEU A 127 10.34 5.38 3.38
N ASN A 128 9.45 5.17 4.34
CA ASN A 128 8.84 3.87 4.51
C ASN A 128 8.00 3.54 3.26
N ASP A 129 7.85 2.26 2.91
CA ASP A 129 7.10 1.83 1.72
C ASP A 129 5.64 2.30 1.73
N PHE A 130 4.94 2.21 2.89
CA PHE A 130 3.56 2.72 3.02
C PHE A 130 3.48 4.24 3.11
N GLU A 131 4.50 4.91 3.60
CA GLU A 131 4.60 6.37 3.49
C GLU A 131 4.67 6.81 2.03
N ALA A 132 5.50 6.15 1.22
CA ALA A 132 5.56 6.40 -0.21
C ALA A 132 4.22 6.11 -0.90
N ILE A 133 3.58 4.95 -0.61
CA ILE A 133 2.23 4.65 -1.12
C ILE A 133 1.26 5.78 -0.75
N GLY A 134 1.33 6.29 0.47
CA GLY A 134 0.49 7.39 0.93
C GLY A 134 0.63 8.65 0.06
N TYR A 135 1.85 9.08 -0.24
CA TYR A 135 2.07 10.19 -1.19
C TYR A 135 1.60 9.86 -2.61
N GLY A 136 1.67 8.57 -3.00
CA GLY A 136 1.33 8.11 -4.34
C GLY A 136 -0.17 8.06 -4.64
N VAL A 137 -1.04 7.80 -3.64
CA VAL A 137 -2.48 7.61 -3.90
C VAL A 137 -3.17 8.82 -4.53
N GLY A 138 -2.63 10.03 -4.31
CA GLY A 138 -3.12 11.25 -4.94
C GLY A 138 -2.76 11.38 -6.43
N ALA A 139 -1.74 10.66 -6.88
CA ALA A 139 -1.22 10.70 -8.25
C ALA A 139 -1.65 9.48 -9.09
N VAL A 140 -2.38 8.54 -8.50
CA VAL A 140 -2.87 7.35 -9.21
C VAL A 140 -3.89 7.77 -10.26
N GLU A 141 -3.72 7.24 -11.48
CA GLU A 141 -4.64 7.47 -12.58
C GLU A 141 -6.04 6.92 -12.27
N PRO A 142 -7.13 7.62 -12.66
CA PRO A 142 -8.50 7.22 -12.31
C PRO A 142 -8.88 5.80 -12.73
N GLN A 143 -8.32 5.28 -13.84
CA GLN A 143 -8.55 3.91 -14.31
C GLN A 143 -7.93 2.83 -13.41
N SER A 144 -6.96 3.21 -12.58
CA SER A 144 -6.32 2.32 -11.59
C SER A 144 -6.99 2.41 -10.21
N LEU A 145 -8.09 3.12 -10.09
CA LEU A 145 -8.93 3.20 -8.89
C LEU A 145 -10.23 2.45 -9.11
N VAL A 146 -10.48 1.42 -8.30
CA VAL A 146 -11.75 0.70 -8.30
C VAL A 146 -12.55 1.13 -7.07
N GLY A 147 -13.66 1.87 -7.29
CA GLY A 147 -14.56 2.27 -6.22
C GLY A 147 -15.29 1.07 -5.62
N LEU A 148 -15.01 0.75 -4.37
CA LEU A 148 -15.66 -0.33 -3.63
C LEU A 148 -16.90 0.15 -2.87
N HIS A 149 -16.86 1.39 -2.39
CA HIS A 149 -17.97 2.05 -1.73
C HIS A 149 -17.98 3.54 -2.06
N GLY A 150 -19.13 4.06 -2.42
CA GLY A 150 -19.37 5.49 -2.64
C GLY A 150 -19.46 6.24 -1.32
N GLY A 151 -19.18 7.53 -1.39
CA GLY A 151 -19.27 8.48 -0.30
C GLY A 151 -18.90 9.85 -0.81
N THR A 152 -18.81 10.83 0.09
CA THR A 152 -18.39 12.20 -0.28
C THR A 152 -17.04 12.48 0.35
N ARG A 153 -16.00 12.65 -0.49
CA ARG A 153 -14.69 13.05 0.00
C ARG A 153 -14.74 14.46 0.58
N GLU A 154 -14.38 14.58 1.85
CA GLU A 154 -14.15 15.88 2.46
C GLU A 154 -12.80 16.42 1.98
N ALA A 155 -12.82 17.60 1.35
CA ALA A 155 -11.59 18.26 0.94
C ALA A 155 -10.71 18.54 2.16
N ARG A 156 -9.42 18.16 2.09
CA ARG A 156 -8.48 18.30 3.21
C ARG A 156 -8.81 17.46 4.45
N GLY A 157 -9.80 16.54 4.36
CA GLY A 157 -10.09 15.56 5.40
C GLY A 157 -8.97 14.52 5.52
N PRO A 158 -8.79 13.88 6.71
CA PRO A 158 -7.82 12.80 6.86
C PRO A 158 -8.06 11.67 5.86
N VAL A 159 -6.99 11.10 5.32
CA VAL A 159 -7.03 9.96 4.39
C VAL A 159 -6.30 8.78 5.02
N LEU A 160 -6.91 7.61 4.98
CA LEU A 160 -6.28 6.36 5.42
C LEU A 160 -5.83 5.56 4.20
N VAL A 161 -4.61 5.07 4.25
CA VAL A 161 -4.05 4.13 3.27
C VAL A 161 -3.63 2.87 4.02
N LEU A 162 -4.05 1.71 3.55
CA LEU A 162 -3.66 0.43 4.14
C LEU A 162 -3.63 -0.65 3.06
N GLY A 163 -2.90 -1.74 3.32
CA GLY A 163 -2.96 -2.83 2.37
C GLY A 163 -2.03 -4.00 2.63
N PRO A 164 -2.50 -5.21 2.29
CA PRO A 164 -1.75 -6.43 2.47
C PRO A 164 -0.73 -6.66 1.33
N GLY A 165 0.48 -7.01 1.77
CA GLY A 165 1.58 -7.45 0.94
C GLY A 165 2.32 -8.60 1.62
N THR A 166 3.66 -8.51 1.72
CA THR A 166 4.47 -9.39 2.58
C THR A 166 4.06 -9.20 4.05
N GLY A 167 3.89 -7.95 4.50
CA GLY A 167 3.25 -7.54 5.74
C GLY A 167 1.89 -6.88 5.47
N PHE A 168 1.40 -6.12 6.47
CA PHE A 168 0.18 -5.33 6.34
C PHE A 168 0.47 -3.86 6.72
N GLY A 169 0.82 -3.06 5.73
CA GLY A 169 1.17 -1.66 5.97
C GLY A 169 -0.02 -0.73 6.13
N GLN A 170 0.21 0.37 6.84
CA GLN A 170 -0.76 1.44 7.07
C GLN A 170 -0.08 2.81 7.05
N ALA A 171 -0.76 3.82 6.54
CA ALA A 171 -0.34 5.20 6.63
C ALA A 171 -1.56 6.13 6.72
N LEU A 172 -1.35 7.29 7.36
CA LEU A 172 -2.36 8.32 7.51
C LEU A 172 -1.87 9.62 6.88
N LEU A 173 -2.68 10.20 5.99
CA LEU A 173 -2.40 11.51 5.42
C LEU A 173 -3.25 12.56 6.14
N LEU A 174 -2.57 13.58 6.67
CA LEU A 174 -3.20 14.73 7.31
C LEU A 174 -2.85 15.99 6.52
N TRP A 175 -3.86 16.84 6.32
CA TRP A 175 -3.65 18.12 5.66
C TRP A 175 -2.86 19.07 6.54
N ASP A 176 -1.76 19.57 6.02
CA ASP A 176 -0.95 20.61 6.67
C ASP A 176 -1.26 21.96 6.01
N SER A 177 -1.96 22.81 6.73
CA SER A 177 -2.37 24.13 6.25
C SER A 177 -1.20 25.12 6.10
N ALA A 178 -0.09 24.90 6.79
CA ALA A 178 1.09 25.76 6.66
C ALA A 178 1.81 25.52 5.31
N TRP A 179 1.71 24.31 4.79
CA TRP A 179 2.35 23.89 3.54
C TRP A 179 1.37 23.68 2.38
N ASP A 180 0.06 23.87 2.62
CA ASP A 180 -1.04 23.67 1.68
C ASP A 180 -0.99 22.31 0.96
N ARG A 181 -0.61 21.25 1.69
CA ARG A 181 -0.45 19.88 1.19
C ARG A 181 -0.74 18.83 2.25
N TYR A 182 -0.97 17.58 1.82
CA TYR A 182 -0.98 16.46 2.72
C TYR A 182 0.44 16.08 3.18
N ARG A 183 0.54 15.71 4.45
CA ARG A 183 1.71 15.02 5.01
C ARG A 183 1.31 13.59 5.34
N CYS A 184 2.16 12.65 4.96
CA CYS A 184 1.96 11.24 5.23
C CYS A 184 2.68 10.83 6.52
N TYR A 185 2.00 10.07 7.34
CA TYR A 185 2.50 9.51 8.60
C TYR A 185 2.38 7.98 8.52
N PRO A 186 3.48 7.24 8.40
CA PRO A 186 3.46 5.78 8.44
C PRO A 186 3.02 5.30 9.83
N SER A 187 2.46 4.09 9.89
CA SER A 187 1.93 3.51 11.11
C SER A 187 2.21 2.01 11.17
N GLU A 188 2.62 1.53 12.34
CA GLU A 188 2.73 0.11 12.66
C GLU A 188 1.41 -0.44 13.25
N GLY A 189 0.28 0.15 12.86
CA GLY A 189 -1.04 -0.22 13.36
C GLY A 189 -1.48 -1.66 13.04
N SER A 190 -0.82 -2.33 12.11
CA SER A 190 -1.03 -3.75 11.80
C SER A 190 -0.59 -4.70 12.92
N HIS A 191 0.34 -4.25 13.79
CA HIS A 191 0.82 -4.97 14.96
C HIS A 191 -0.06 -4.75 16.21
N ALA A 192 -1.16 -4.00 16.06
CA ALA A 192 -2.19 -3.95 17.08
C ALA A 192 -3.02 -5.25 17.10
N ASP A 193 -3.60 -5.54 18.27
CA ASP A 193 -4.41 -6.73 18.47
C ASP A 193 -5.48 -6.90 17.39
N PHE A 194 -5.60 -8.11 16.87
CA PHE A 194 -6.69 -8.46 15.96
C PHE A 194 -8.03 -8.41 16.69
N ALA A 195 -9.01 -7.73 16.12
CA ALA A 195 -10.36 -7.60 16.67
C ALA A 195 -11.34 -8.54 15.94
N PRO A 196 -11.41 -9.84 16.29
CA PRO A 196 -12.15 -10.83 15.52
C PRO A 196 -13.66 -10.61 15.58
N ARG A 197 -14.35 -10.76 14.44
CA ARG A 197 -15.82 -10.70 14.31
C ARG A 197 -16.40 -12.06 13.94
N GLY A 198 -17.50 -12.41 14.59
CA GLY A 198 -18.14 -13.70 14.37
C GLY A 198 -17.33 -14.88 14.98
N TRP A 199 -17.88 -16.07 14.88
CA TRP A 199 -17.29 -17.24 15.54
C TRP A 199 -16.03 -17.75 14.84
N LYS A 200 -15.98 -17.71 13.49
CA LYS A 200 -14.83 -18.20 12.72
C LYS A 200 -13.57 -17.38 12.98
N GLN A 201 -13.67 -16.03 12.93
CA GLN A 201 -12.53 -15.18 13.23
C GLN A 201 -12.08 -15.30 14.69
N ARG A 202 -12.99 -15.53 15.64
CA ARG A 202 -12.61 -15.80 17.05
C ARG A 202 -11.87 -17.11 17.20
N ALA A 203 -12.32 -18.18 16.52
CA ALA A 203 -11.63 -19.46 16.53
C ALA A 203 -10.25 -19.36 15.82
N LEU A 204 -10.15 -18.60 14.72
CA LEU A 204 -8.89 -18.30 14.06
C LEU A 204 -7.95 -17.53 14.98
N ALA A 205 -8.42 -16.48 15.67
CA ALA A 205 -7.60 -15.72 16.61
C ALA A 205 -7.06 -16.61 17.73
N GLN A 206 -7.91 -17.46 18.32
CA GLN A 206 -7.47 -18.43 19.34
C GLN A 206 -6.40 -19.38 18.79
N HIS A 207 -6.58 -19.91 17.58
CA HIS A 207 -5.62 -20.78 16.92
C HIS A 207 -4.26 -20.10 16.74
N VAL A 208 -4.27 -18.81 16.32
CA VAL A 208 -3.04 -18.01 16.17
C VAL A 208 -2.40 -17.70 17.54
N GLU A 209 -3.20 -17.40 18.55
CA GLU A 209 -2.69 -17.21 19.92
C GLU A 209 -2.03 -18.46 20.50
N GLU A 210 -2.58 -19.65 20.21
CA GLU A 210 -1.98 -20.93 20.62
C GLU A 210 -0.63 -21.18 19.92
N GLU A 211 -0.46 -20.72 18.66
CA GLU A 211 0.77 -20.85 17.87
C GLU A 211 1.82 -19.80 18.26
N LEU A 212 1.42 -18.52 18.36
CA LEU A 212 2.34 -17.36 18.42
C LEU A 212 2.34 -16.63 19.78
N GLY A 213 1.45 -17.03 20.72
CA GLY A 213 1.30 -16.39 22.02
C GLY A 213 0.41 -15.14 22.03
N HIS A 214 0.11 -14.56 20.86
CA HIS A 214 -0.81 -13.44 20.66
C HIS A 214 -1.31 -13.41 19.20
N CYS A 215 -2.37 -12.66 18.93
CA CYS A 215 -2.88 -12.48 17.58
C CYS A 215 -3.01 -10.99 17.24
N GLU A 216 -2.08 -10.49 16.45
CA GLU A 216 -2.17 -9.15 15.85
C GLU A 216 -2.78 -9.20 14.44
N THR A 217 -3.20 -8.05 13.93
CA THR A 217 -3.90 -7.96 12.63
C THR A 217 -3.05 -8.49 11.48
N GLU A 218 -1.74 -8.22 11.46
CA GLU A 218 -0.83 -8.72 10.43
C GLU A 218 -0.79 -10.24 10.37
N HIS A 219 -0.88 -10.94 11.50
CA HIS A 219 -0.86 -12.41 11.54
C HIS A 219 -1.95 -13.07 10.67
N VAL A 220 -3.02 -12.34 10.36
CA VAL A 220 -4.16 -12.82 9.56
C VAL A 220 -4.45 -11.93 8.33
N CYS A 221 -3.63 -10.92 8.06
CA CYS A 221 -3.91 -9.92 7.03
C CYS A 221 -2.71 -9.60 6.13
N CYS A 222 -1.86 -10.59 5.87
CA CYS A 222 -0.72 -10.51 4.95
C CYS A 222 -0.57 -11.81 4.17
N GLY A 223 0.49 -11.94 3.36
CA GLY A 223 0.70 -13.16 2.56
C GLY A 223 0.79 -14.44 3.38
N SER A 224 1.58 -14.43 4.46
CA SER A 224 1.67 -15.56 5.40
C SER A 224 0.38 -15.73 6.21
N GLY A 225 -0.31 -14.64 6.52
CA GLY A 225 -1.61 -14.66 7.18
C GLY A 225 -2.68 -15.37 6.35
N LEU A 226 -2.67 -15.18 5.03
CA LEU A 226 -3.59 -15.91 4.15
C LEU A 226 -3.33 -17.42 4.18
N VAL A 227 -2.06 -17.85 4.22
CA VAL A 227 -1.70 -19.27 4.40
C VAL A 227 -2.18 -19.78 5.76
N ARG A 228 -1.99 -19.01 6.82
CA ARG A 228 -2.41 -19.37 8.18
C ARG A 228 -3.94 -19.53 8.27
N ILE A 229 -4.71 -18.67 7.60
CA ILE A 229 -6.18 -18.84 7.51
C ILE A 229 -6.51 -20.15 6.78
N TYR A 230 -5.83 -20.46 5.69
CA TYR A 230 -6.04 -21.68 4.94
C TYR A 230 -5.70 -22.94 5.77
N ASP A 231 -4.55 -22.95 6.45
CA ASP A 231 -4.11 -24.06 7.32
C ASP A 231 -5.08 -24.25 8.51
N PHE A 232 -5.60 -23.16 9.09
CA PHE A 232 -6.65 -23.21 10.11
C PHE A 232 -7.91 -23.91 9.60
N LEU A 233 -8.38 -23.54 8.40
CA LEU A 233 -9.56 -24.18 7.80
C LEU A 233 -9.29 -25.64 7.44
N LEU A 234 -8.09 -25.94 6.96
CA LEU A 234 -7.67 -27.30 6.62
C LEU A 234 -7.62 -28.20 7.86
N SER A 235 -7.14 -27.71 9.01
CA SER A 235 -7.07 -28.47 10.25
C SER A 235 -8.47 -28.86 10.80
N GLY A 236 -9.49 -28.04 10.51
CA GLY A 236 -10.89 -28.30 10.86
C GLY A 236 -11.68 -29.05 9.79
N TYR A 237 -11.03 -29.47 8.68
CA TYR A 237 -11.71 -30.14 7.57
C TYR A 237 -12.10 -31.58 7.95
N VAL A 238 -13.40 -31.81 7.97
CA VAL A 238 -14.00 -33.15 8.19
C VAL A 238 -14.78 -33.46 6.91
N GLY A 239 -14.14 -34.04 5.90
CA GLY A 239 -14.84 -34.23 4.63
C GLY A 239 -14.31 -35.37 3.77
N GLY A 240 -14.90 -35.53 2.57
CA GLY A 240 -14.66 -36.63 1.64
C GLY A 240 -13.41 -36.45 0.75
N ALA A 241 -13.14 -37.44 -0.10
CA ALA A 241 -12.05 -37.42 -1.06
C ALA A 241 -12.37 -36.50 -2.28
N PRO A 242 -11.37 -35.81 -2.89
CA PRO A 242 -9.97 -35.80 -2.44
C PRO A 242 -9.75 -34.89 -1.24
N GLU A 243 -8.82 -35.28 -0.36
CA GLU A 243 -8.37 -34.44 0.76
C GLU A 243 -7.64 -33.19 0.24
N PRO A 244 -8.00 -31.97 0.70
CA PRO A 244 -7.34 -30.76 0.24
C PRO A 244 -5.84 -30.79 0.60
N GLN A 245 -4.99 -30.43 -0.35
CA GLN A 245 -3.56 -30.37 -0.13
C GLN A 245 -3.17 -29.07 0.57
N ARG A 246 -2.13 -29.11 1.40
CA ARG A 246 -1.50 -27.91 1.96
C ARG A 246 -0.95 -27.04 0.84
N LEU A 247 -1.15 -25.73 0.97
CA LEU A 247 -0.63 -24.71 0.05
C LEU A 247 0.48 -23.92 0.75
N GLU A 248 1.61 -23.73 0.07
CA GLU A 248 2.85 -23.29 0.70
C GLU A 248 2.94 -21.78 0.89
N ASP A 249 2.25 -20.99 0.05
CA ASP A 249 2.30 -19.54 0.09
C ASP A 249 0.96 -18.88 -0.26
N GLY A 250 0.83 -17.59 0.03
CA GLY A 250 -0.38 -16.82 -0.23
C GLY A 250 -0.74 -16.71 -1.72
N ALA A 251 0.23 -16.84 -2.63
CA ALA A 251 -0.02 -16.84 -4.07
C ALA A 251 -0.66 -18.16 -4.51
N ALA A 252 -0.24 -19.29 -3.94
CA ALA A 252 -0.84 -20.59 -4.17
C ALA A 252 -2.30 -20.61 -3.65
N VAL A 253 -2.57 -20.09 -2.44
CA VAL A 253 -3.93 -19.98 -1.90
C VAL A 253 -4.80 -19.09 -2.80
N THR A 254 -4.29 -17.92 -3.20
CA THR A 254 -4.98 -17.00 -4.11
C THR A 254 -5.30 -17.67 -5.45
N SER A 255 -4.32 -18.36 -6.04
CA SER A 255 -4.47 -19.04 -7.33
C SER A 255 -5.50 -20.18 -7.25
N ALA A 256 -5.45 -20.99 -6.18
CA ALA A 256 -6.42 -22.05 -5.94
C ALA A 256 -7.85 -21.53 -5.77
N ALA A 257 -8.00 -20.39 -5.06
CA ALA A 257 -9.30 -19.75 -4.88
C ALA A 257 -9.88 -19.18 -6.19
N LEU A 258 -9.02 -18.65 -7.07
CA LEU A 258 -9.42 -18.09 -8.37
C LEU A 258 -9.68 -19.17 -9.43
N ALA A 259 -8.96 -20.28 -9.37
CA ALA A 259 -9.19 -21.41 -10.27
C ALA A 259 -10.53 -22.12 -10.00
N GLY A 260 -11.07 -21.96 -8.80
CA GLY A 260 -12.26 -22.67 -8.35
C GLY A 260 -12.00 -24.13 -7.99
N GLY A 261 -12.96 -24.76 -7.32
CA GLY A 261 -12.87 -26.17 -6.95
C GLY A 261 -12.07 -26.44 -5.66
N ASN A 262 -11.55 -25.42 -4.98
CA ASN A 262 -10.98 -25.52 -3.64
C ASN A 262 -11.76 -24.60 -2.68
N PRO A 263 -12.83 -25.11 -2.04
CA PRO A 263 -13.70 -24.31 -1.19
C PRO A 263 -12.98 -23.75 0.05
N LEU A 264 -11.92 -24.40 0.54
CA LEU A 264 -11.12 -23.89 1.66
C LEU A 264 -10.29 -22.68 1.26
N ALA A 265 -9.68 -22.71 0.06
CA ALA A 265 -8.94 -21.56 -0.47
C ALA A 265 -9.87 -20.36 -0.75
N GLU A 266 -11.06 -20.65 -1.27
CA GLU A 266 -12.08 -19.63 -1.48
C GLU A 266 -12.53 -19.02 -0.16
N GLU A 267 -12.83 -19.83 0.85
CA GLU A 267 -13.21 -19.36 2.18
C GLU A 267 -12.07 -18.60 2.87
N ALA A 268 -10.82 -19.07 2.73
CA ALA A 268 -9.65 -18.37 3.26
C ALA A 268 -9.53 -16.96 2.69
N CYS A 269 -9.69 -16.80 1.38
CA CYS A 269 -9.70 -15.50 0.72
C CYS A 269 -10.87 -14.62 1.20
N ASP A 270 -12.06 -15.19 1.44
CA ASP A 270 -13.21 -14.43 1.92
C ASP A 270 -13.04 -13.94 3.37
N ILE A 271 -12.47 -14.78 4.25
CA ILE A 271 -12.10 -14.37 5.62
C ILE A 271 -11.04 -13.27 5.55
N PHE A 272 -9.99 -13.46 4.77
CA PHE A 272 -8.92 -12.48 4.57
C PHE A 272 -9.46 -11.12 4.11
N LEU A 273 -10.27 -11.09 3.05
CA LEU A 273 -10.87 -9.85 2.55
C LEU A 273 -11.83 -9.20 3.57
N SER A 274 -12.52 -10.03 4.37
CA SER A 274 -13.32 -9.53 5.48
C SER A 274 -12.47 -8.85 6.56
N VAL A 275 -11.28 -9.40 6.89
CA VAL A 275 -10.34 -8.79 7.84
C VAL A 275 -9.78 -7.48 7.28
N VAL A 276 -9.38 -7.44 6.00
CA VAL A 276 -8.94 -6.19 5.34
C VAL A 276 -10.01 -5.11 5.44
N GLY A 277 -11.26 -5.43 5.10
CA GLY A 277 -12.38 -4.48 5.18
C GLY A 277 -12.67 -4.03 6.61
N GLN A 278 -12.56 -4.94 7.57
CA GLN A 278 -12.74 -4.67 8.98
C GLN A 278 -11.68 -3.69 9.51
N GLU A 279 -10.42 -3.90 9.16
CA GLU A 279 -9.34 -3.01 9.60
C GLU A 279 -9.41 -1.65 8.88
N ALA A 280 -9.81 -1.62 7.61
CA ALA A 280 -10.13 -0.37 6.91
C ALA A 280 -11.22 0.44 7.64
N GLY A 281 -12.29 -0.22 8.12
CA GLY A 281 -13.34 0.42 8.90
C GLY A 281 -12.87 0.86 10.29
N ASN A 282 -12.09 0.05 10.99
CA ASN A 282 -11.50 0.37 12.28
C ASN A 282 -10.55 1.58 12.17
N GLY A 283 -9.69 1.58 11.16
CA GLY A 283 -8.77 2.68 10.87
C GLY A 283 -9.52 3.97 10.50
N ALA A 284 -10.56 3.87 9.68
CA ALA A 284 -11.41 5.01 9.33
C ALA A 284 -12.07 5.66 10.54
N LEU A 285 -12.53 4.85 11.51
CA LEU A 285 -13.09 5.35 12.77
C LEU A 285 -12.04 6.01 13.66
N ARG A 286 -10.83 5.42 13.77
CA ARG A 286 -9.73 5.95 14.59
C ARG A 286 -9.19 7.27 14.07
N SER A 287 -9.13 7.43 12.74
CA SER A 287 -8.55 8.61 12.08
C SER A 287 -9.58 9.63 11.59
N LEU A 288 -10.89 9.31 11.67
CA LEU A 288 -11.95 10.09 11.04
C LEU A 288 -11.66 10.33 9.54
N ALA A 289 -11.35 9.28 8.79
CA ALA A 289 -10.83 9.32 7.42
C ALA A 289 -11.84 9.85 6.39
N ARG A 290 -12.34 11.08 6.60
CA ARG A 290 -13.34 11.72 5.72
C ARG A 290 -12.81 12.05 4.34
N GLY A 291 -11.50 12.15 4.17
CA GLY A 291 -10.83 12.26 2.87
C GLY A 291 -10.90 10.97 2.05
N GLY A 292 -11.26 9.85 2.68
CA GLY A 292 -11.42 8.53 2.05
C GLY A 292 -10.44 7.49 2.57
N VAL A 293 -10.71 6.25 2.19
CA VAL A 293 -9.86 5.09 2.51
C VAL A 293 -9.40 4.44 1.21
N TYR A 294 -8.10 4.20 1.11
CA TYR A 294 -7.49 3.50 -0.02
C TYR A 294 -6.92 2.16 0.44
N VAL A 295 -7.41 1.09 -0.20
CA VAL A 295 -6.83 -0.25 -0.04
C VAL A 295 -5.79 -0.44 -1.12
N CYS A 296 -4.55 -0.66 -0.73
CA CYS A 296 -3.38 -0.83 -1.59
C CYS A 296 -2.80 -2.25 -1.43
N GLY A 297 -1.55 -2.42 -1.86
CA GLY A 297 -0.79 -3.67 -1.70
C GLY A 297 -1.01 -4.65 -2.83
N GLY A 298 -0.21 -5.72 -2.85
CA GLY A 298 -0.14 -6.64 -3.98
C GLY A 298 -1.17 -7.78 -3.97
N ILE A 299 -1.84 -8.05 -2.84
CA ILE A 299 -2.74 -9.22 -2.71
C ILE A 299 -4.17 -8.86 -3.11
N THR A 300 -4.72 -7.77 -2.58
CA THR A 300 -6.14 -7.39 -2.78
C THR A 300 -6.49 -7.18 -4.26
N PRO A 301 -5.66 -6.54 -5.11
CA PRO A 301 -5.95 -6.40 -6.53
C PRO A 301 -6.03 -7.73 -7.29
N ARG A 302 -5.26 -8.73 -6.88
CA ARG A 302 -5.31 -10.08 -7.49
C ARG A 302 -6.63 -10.79 -7.20
N LEU A 303 -7.30 -10.43 -6.11
CA LEU A 303 -8.60 -10.96 -5.69
C LEU A 303 -9.78 -10.07 -6.13
N LEU A 304 -9.61 -9.25 -7.19
CA LEU A 304 -10.57 -8.21 -7.60
C LEU A 304 -12.00 -8.74 -7.73
N GLU A 305 -12.21 -9.88 -8.37
CA GLU A 305 -13.54 -10.48 -8.53
C GLU A 305 -14.20 -10.80 -7.17
N ARG A 306 -13.42 -11.35 -6.23
CA ARG A 306 -13.91 -11.63 -4.87
C ARG A 306 -14.12 -10.35 -4.06
N VAL A 307 -13.29 -9.33 -4.25
CA VAL A 307 -13.49 -8.00 -3.66
C VAL A 307 -14.82 -7.41 -4.14
N GLN A 308 -15.10 -7.49 -5.45
CA GLN A 308 -16.36 -7.01 -6.07
C GLN A 308 -17.60 -7.79 -5.60
N ALA A 309 -17.45 -9.04 -5.13
CA ALA A 309 -18.52 -9.76 -4.45
C ALA A 309 -18.96 -9.11 -3.13
N GLY A 310 -18.20 -8.12 -2.64
CA GLY A 310 -18.60 -7.17 -1.61
C GLY A 310 -18.35 -7.61 -0.17
N GLY A 311 -17.60 -8.71 0.06
CA GLY A 311 -17.24 -9.17 1.41
C GLY A 311 -16.44 -8.11 2.18
N LEU A 312 -15.39 -7.58 1.55
CA LEU A 312 -14.56 -6.50 2.08
C LEU A 312 -15.41 -5.26 2.41
N ARG A 313 -16.24 -4.80 1.47
CA ARG A 313 -17.12 -3.63 1.68
C ARG A 313 -18.10 -3.85 2.84
N ARG A 314 -18.72 -5.01 2.94
CA ARG A 314 -19.64 -5.32 4.06
C ARG A 314 -18.93 -5.27 5.40
N ALA A 315 -17.70 -5.77 5.46
CA ALA A 315 -16.88 -5.73 6.68
C ALA A 315 -16.45 -4.32 7.06
N PHE A 316 -16.12 -3.48 6.07
CA PHE A 316 -15.81 -2.05 6.24
C PHE A 316 -17.00 -1.31 6.85
N LEU A 317 -18.19 -1.42 6.26
CA LEU A 317 -19.37 -0.67 6.68
C LEU A 317 -19.86 -1.03 8.07
N ASN A 318 -19.64 -2.27 8.54
CA ASN A 318 -20.05 -2.71 9.87
C ASN A 318 -21.44 -2.22 10.28
N SER A 319 -22.47 -2.60 9.51
CA SER A 319 -23.83 -2.05 9.57
C SER A 319 -24.51 -2.17 10.96
N GLY A 320 -24.00 -3.02 11.86
CA GLY A 320 -24.43 -3.10 13.26
C GLY A 320 -23.76 -2.08 14.19
N SER A 321 -22.83 -1.26 13.70
CA SER A 321 -22.15 -0.25 14.50
C SER A 321 -23.00 0.98 14.71
N ARG A 322 -22.86 1.63 15.88
CA ARG A 322 -23.42 2.95 16.14
C ARG A 322 -22.95 4.01 15.13
N PHE A 323 -21.77 3.81 14.52
CA PHE A 323 -21.17 4.71 13.53
C PHE A 323 -21.32 4.20 12.09
N ALA A 324 -22.27 3.32 11.82
CA ALA A 324 -22.51 2.80 10.46
C ALA A 324 -22.73 3.94 9.45
N SER A 325 -23.53 4.93 9.77
CA SER A 325 -23.79 6.10 8.90
C SER A 325 -22.54 6.94 8.63
N PHE A 326 -21.59 7.01 9.58
CA PHE A 326 -20.31 7.64 9.37
C PHE A 326 -19.47 6.86 8.35
N LEU A 327 -19.36 5.54 8.51
CA LEU A 327 -18.63 4.69 7.55
C LEU A 327 -19.29 4.70 6.17
N GLU A 328 -20.62 4.76 6.10
CA GLU A 328 -21.37 4.91 4.84
C GLU A 328 -21.07 6.22 4.10
N SER A 329 -20.65 7.27 4.81
CA SER A 329 -20.27 8.55 4.21
C SER A 329 -18.85 8.57 3.64
N ILE A 330 -18.00 7.59 3.98
CA ILE A 330 -16.58 7.56 3.62
C ILE A 330 -16.38 6.75 2.33
N PRO A 331 -15.75 7.33 1.28
CA PRO A 331 -15.36 6.58 0.09
C PRO A 331 -14.29 5.53 0.42
N LEU A 332 -14.47 4.35 -0.18
CA LEU A 332 -13.51 3.24 -0.10
C LEU A 332 -13.10 2.84 -1.51
N ASP A 333 -11.83 2.95 -1.84
CA ASP A 333 -11.28 2.60 -3.13
C ASP A 333 -10.19 1.56 -3.02
N LEU A 334 -10.09 0.70 -4.04
CA LEU A 334 -8.98 -0.21 -4.26
C LEU A 334 -8.03 0.40 -5.29
N VAL A 335 -6.75 0.51 -4.95
CA VAL A 335 -5.68 0.89 -5.86
C VAL A 335 -5.16 -0.37 -6.56
N THR A 336 -5.24 -0.39 -7.88
CA THR A 336 -4.76 -1.51 -8.71
C THR A 336 -3.41 -1.25 -9.36
N ASP A 337 -2.88 -0.03 -9.23
CA ASP A 337 -1.56 0.33 -9.73
C ASP A 337 -0.46 -0.21 -8.81
N GLY A 338 0.30 -1.19 -9.30
CA GLY A 338 1.44 -1.76 -8.58
C GLY A 338 2.68 -0.85 -8.49
N ALA A 339 2.63 0.33 -9.15
CA ALA A 339 3.71 1.32 -9.12
C ALA A 339 3.41 2.49 -8.15
N VAL A 340 2.33 2.41 -7.36
CA VAL A 340 1.90 3.49 -6.47
C VAL A 340 2.99 3.96 -5.50
N GLY A 341 3.87 3.06 -5.03
CA GLY A 341 5.04 3.42 -4.19
C GLY A 341 6.07 4.26 -4.96
N LEU A 342 6.35 3.91 -6.23
CA LEU A 342 7.22 4.72 -7.11
C LEU A 342 6.60 6.08 -7.43
N LEU A 343 5.29 6.13 -7.69
CA LEU A 343 4.57 7.39 -7.86
C LEU A 343 4.71 8.27 -6.62
N GLY A 344 4.56 7.70 -5.43
CA GLY A 344 4.71 8.44 -4.19
C GLY A 344 6.13 8.92 -3.92
N SER A 345 7.13 8.10 -4.23
CA SER A 345 8.53 8.53 -4.19
C SER A 345 8.77 9.73 -5.12
N ARG A 346 8.14 9.74 -6.31
CA ARG A 346 8.21 10.87 -7.25
C ARG A 346 7.48 12.11 -6.72
N GLU A 347 6.29 11.95 -6.15
CA GLU A 347 5.55 13.06 -5.53
C GLU A 347 6.32 13.68 -4.36
N PHE A 348 6.95 12.83 -3.53
CA PHE A 348 7.79 13.33 -2.44
C PHE A 348 9.07 14.00 -2.97
N ALA A 349 9.66 13.49 -4.04
CA ALA A 349 10.82 14.14 -4.67
C ALA A 349 10.48 15.56 -5.14
N ARG A 350 9.27 15.80 -5.67
CA ARG A 350 8.79 17.16 -6.02
C ARG A 350 8.73 18.08 -4.81
N ILE A 351 8.44 17.54 -3.63
CA ILE A 351 8.48 18.31 -2.39
C ILE A 351 9.91 18.70 -2.06
N VAL A 352 10.84 17.75 -2.13
CA VAL A 352 12.27 18.00 -1.88
C VAL A 352 12.85 19.00 -2.89
N GLU A 353 12.49 18.90 -4.19
CA GLU A 353 12.88 19.86 -5.23
C GLU A 353 12.44 21.30 -4.93
N GLN A 354 11.34 21.50 -4.20
CA GLN A 354 10.85 22.83 -3.81
C GLN A 354 11.54 23.39 -2.56
N GLU A 355 12.16 22.55 -1.76
CA GLU A 355 12.86 22.91 -0.53
C GLU A 355 14.34 23.25 -0.77
N LEU A 356 14.91 22.88 -1.94
CA LEU A 356 16.27 23.20 -2.40
C LEU A 356 16.31 24.52 -3.14
#